data_655cf8beed63f67ea403650318166f9f
#
_entry.id   655cf8beed63f67ea403650318166f9f
#
_cell.length_a   1.000
_cell.length_b   1.000
_cell.length_c   1.000
_cell.angle_alpha   90.00
_cell.angle_beta   90.00
_cell.angle_gamma   90.00
#
_symmetry.space_group_name_H-M   'P 1'
#
loop_
_entity.id
_entity.type
_entity.pdbx_description
1 polymer ?
#
loop_
_entity_poly.entity_id
_entity_poly.type
_entity_poly.pdbx_seq_one_letter_code
_entity_poly.pdbx_strand_id
1 'polypeptide(L)'
;MLVGLAGIVVAAAVGFAVFEPVQVLPRVRVAPGFGVVDQSGAAYTSEDGRGNVTVYAFAPTTCGDQCAALHDTMRSVRRRVVAEVDLGGAGFRMITVALDTAEPAALAAAAAASGADGEVWRWVGADQQVLGDVVGSGFRVFFDASDPAAVAFDPVFVIVDGAGVVRGEYRYASLVAEADRLTRHISLLGDELRHSTGAASFLYEAAHVFMCYP
;
A
#
# COMPACT_ATOMS: atom_id res chain seq x y z
N MET A 1 35.73 29.91 14.75
CA MET A 1 34.55 29.25 15.30
C MET A 1 33.54 28.78 14.21
N LEU A 2 33.12 29.65 13.30
CA LEU A 2 32.19 29.34 12.20
C LEU A 2 32.67 28.20 11.27
N VAL A 3 33.94 28.18 10.88
CA VAL A 3 34.52 27.15 10.00
C VAL A 3 34.55 25.77 10.68
N GLY A 4 34.80 25.71 11.98
CA GLY A 4 34.78 24.46 12.74
C GLY A 4 33.35 23.87 12.86
N LEU A 5 32.36 24.75 13.09
CA LEU A 5 30.94 24.34 13.15
C LEU A 5 30.47 23.81 11.79
N ALA A 6 30.82 24.52 10.70
CA ALA A 6 30.48 24.06 9.34
C ALA A 6 31.13 22.71 9.02
N GLY A 7 32.37 22.45 9.43
CA GLY A 7 33.03 21.16 9.25
C GLY A 7 32.35 20.01 10.00
N ILE A 8 31.89 20.26 11.22
CA ILE A 8 31.15 19.27 12.02
C ILE A 8 29.79 18.93 11.35
N VAL A 9 29.07 19.95 10.88
CA VAL A 9 27.78 19.74 10.19
C VAL A 9 27.93 18.92 8.90
N VAL A 10 28.97 19.25 8.11
CA VAL A 10 29.28 18.50 6.88
C VAL A 10 29.67 17.05 7.20
N ALA A 11 30.53 16.84 8.20
CA ALA A 11 30.93 15.51 8.61
C ALA A 11 29.75 14.68 9.15
N ALA A 12 28.84 15.29 9.91
CA ALA A 12 27.62 14.65 10.39
C ALA A 12 26.67 14.30 9.25
N ALA A 13 26.47 15.18 8.28
CA ALA A 13 25.65 14.93 7.10
C ALA A 13 26.23 13.81 6.21
N VAL A 14 27.54 13.81 5.98
CA VAL A 14 28.22 12.74 5.24
C VAL A 14 28.14 11.41 6.00
N GLY A 15 28.38 11.43 7.31
CA GLY A 15 28.23 10.23 8.15
C GLY A 15 26.80 9.68 8.10
N PHE A 16 25.79 10.53 8.20
CA PHE A 16 24.39 10.14 8.10
C PHE A 16 24.07 9.52 6.73
N ALA A 17 24.57 10.12 5.63
CA ALA A 17 24.36 9.61 4.27
C ALA A 17 25.11 8.29 3.97
N VAL A 18 26.29 8.07 4.61
CA VAL A 18 27.09 6.85 4.39
C VAL A 18 26.60 5.69 5.24
N PHE A 19 26.19 5.93 6.47
CA PHE A 19 25.77 4.88 7.40
C PHE A 19 24.29 4.55 7.32
N GLU A 20 23.47 5.39 6.65
CA GLU A 20 22.01 5.22 6.50
C GLU A 20 21.30 4.71 7.78
N PRO A 21 21.49 5.39 8.93
CA PRO A 21 21.03 4.88 10.22
C PRO A 21 19.52 4.76 10.33
N VAL A 22 18.79 5.41 9.41
CA VAL A 22 17.33 5.40 9.33
C VAL A 22 16.92 5.31 7.87
N GLN A 23 16.11 4.30 7.54
CA GLN A 23 15.50 4.15 6.23
C GLN A 23 14.04 4.55 6.30
N VAL A 24 13.57 5.37 5.37
CA VAL A 24 12.17 5.81 5.26
C VAL A 24 11.64 5.61 3.86
N LEU A 25 10.36 5.29 3.74
CA LEU A 25 9.70 5.28 2.45
C LEU A 25 9.33 6.70 2.01
N PRO A 26 9.41 7.02 0.70
CA PRO A 26 9.01 8.32 0.20
C PRO A 26 7.52 8.60 0.47
N ARG A 27 7.19 9.86 0.68
CA ARG A 27 5.81 10.37 0.67
C ARG A 27 5.48 10.79 -0.76
N VAL A 28 4.90 9.88 -1.55
CA VAL A 28 4.75 10.05 -3.01
C VAL A 28 3.66 11.07 -3.33
N ARG A 29 2.45 10.86 -2.79
CA ARG A 29 1.26 11.71 -3.00
C ARG A 29 0.15 11.32 -2.04
N VAL A 30 -0.86 12.16 -1.92
CA VAL A 30 -2.10 11.80 -1.22
C VAL A 30 -2.84 10.72 -2.03
N ALA A 31 -3.34 9.69 -1.37
CA ALA A 31 -4.19 8.68 -1.99
C ALA A 31 -5.54 9.30 -2.40
N PRO A 32 -6.20 8.80 -3.45
CA PRO A 32 -7.51 9.31 -3.85
C PRO A 32 -8.55 9.08 -2.75
N GLY A 33 -9.45 10.04 -2.56
CA GLY A 33 -10.68 9.84 -1.80
C GLY A 33 -11.68 9.05 -2.63
N PHE A 34 -12.38 8.09 -2.00
CA PHE A 34 -13.41 7.29 -2.68
C PHE A 34 -14.49 6.79 -1.72
N GLY A 35 -15.65 6.43 -2.30
CA GLY A 35 -16.70 5.65 -1.65
C GLY A 35 -17.11 4.51 -2.58
N VAL A 36 -17.16 3.30 -2.05
CA VAL A 36 -17.42 2.04 -2.78
C VAL A 36 -18.27 1.11 -1.91
N VAL A 37 -18.61 -0.07 -2.38
CA VAL A 37 -19.25 -1.13 -1.58
C VAL A 37 -18.27 -2.28 -1.34
N ASP A 38 -18.36 -2.91 -0.18
CA ASP A 38 -17.56 -4.10 0.13
C ASP A 38 -18.32 -5.40 -0.19
N GLN A 39 -17.66 -6.55 -0.02
CA GLN A 39 -18.23 -7.86 -0.28
C GLN A 39 -19.45 -8.23 0.58
N SER A 40 -19.74 -7.48 1.64
CA SER A 40 -20.95 -7.63 2.45
C SER A 40 -22.10 -6.74 1.97
N GLY A 41 -21.85 -5.85 0.99
CA GLY A 41 -22.75 -4.80 0.54
C GLY A 41 -22.73 -3.55 1.42
N ALA A 42 -21.84 -3.47 2.39
CA ALA A 42 -21.67 -2.28 3.21
C ALA A 42 -20.87 -1.20 2.47
N ALA A 43 -21.17 0.07 2.77
CA ALA A 43 -20.36 1.17 2.27
C ALA A 43 -18.95 1.11 2.87
N TYR A 44 -17.95 1.33 2.02
CA TYR A 44 -16.54 1.45 2.39
C TYR A 44 -15.95 2.72 1.75
N THR A 45 -15.18 3.45 2.52
CA THR A 45 -14.59 4.72 2.07
C THR A 45 -13.08 4.74 2.30
N SER A 46 -12.39 5.66 1.64
CA SER A 46 -10.96 5.89 1.90
C SER A 46 -10.67 6.28 3.36
N GLU A 47 -11.65 6.89 4.06
CA GLU A 47 -11.51 7.28 5.47
C GLU A 47 -11.47 6.07 6.42
N ASP A 48 -12.06 4.93 6.03
CA ASP A 48 -11.97 3.69 6.81
C ASP A 48 -10.54 3.14 6.87
N GLY A 49 -9.67 3.59 5.95
CA GLY A 49 -8.23 3.31 5.96
C GLY A 49 -7.42 4.17 6.94
N ARG A 50 -7.98 5.26 7.48
CA ARG A 50 -7.24 6.15 8.37
C ARG A 50 -6.74 5.44 9.63
N GLY A 51 -5.53 5.78 10.05
CA GLY A 51 -4.87 5.13 11.19
C GLY A 51 -4.35 3.72 10.91
N ASN A 52 -4.51 3.20 9.68
CA ASN A 52 -4.03 1.89 9.27
C ASN A 52 -3.00 2.01 8.15
N VAL A 53 -2.03 1.11 8.13
CA VAL A 53 -1.23 0.85 6.93
C VAL A 53 -2.07 -0.05 6.02
N THR A 54 -2.38 0.44 4.82
CA THR A 54 -3.26 -0.26 3.88
C THR A 54 -2.51 -0.66 2.61
N VAL A 55 -2.62 -1.92 2.22
CA VAL A 55 -2.15 -2.43 0.92
C VAL A 55 -3.34 -2.54 -0.02
N TYR A 56 -3.32 -1.78 -1.11
CA TYR A 56 -4.28 -1.90 -2.20
C TYR A 56 -3.74 -2.80 -3.30
N ALA A 57 -4.62 -3.66 -3.83
CA ALA A 57 -4.42 -4.42 -5.05
C ALA A 57 -5.65 -4.21 -5.97
N PHE A 58 -5.48 -4.44 -7.26
CA PHE A 58 -6.51 -4.21 -8.27
C PHE A 58 -6.62 -5.46 -9.13
N ALA A 59 -7.83 -6.02 -9.24
CA ALA A 59 -8.05 -7.24 -10.01
C ALA A 59 -9.53 -7.37 -10.39
N PRO A 60 -9.87 -7.99 -11.52
CA PRO A 60 -11.24 -8.42 -11.77
C PRO A 60 -11.62 -9.57 -10.81
N THR A 61 -12.91 -9.76 -10.59
CA THR A 61 -13.41 -10.83 -9.69
C THR A 61 -13.10 -12.23 -10.20
N THR A 62 -12.95 -12.36 -11.52
CA THR A 62 -12.55 -13.60 -12.18
C THR A 62 -11.41 -13.33 -13.16
N CYS A 63 -10.25 -13.91 -12.89
CA CYS A 63 -9.12 -13.91 -13.81
C CYS A 63 -8.24 -15.13 -13.50
N GLY A 64 -7.65 -15.74 -14.54
CA GLY A 64 -6.85 -16.95 -14.44
C GLY A 64 -5.58 -16.85 -13.60
N ASP A 65 -4.46 -17.31 -14.14
CA ASP A 65 -3.17 -17.42 -13.44
C ASP A 65 -2.64 -16.07 -12.88
N GLN A 66 -2.96 -14.96 -13.53
CA GLN A 66 -2.53 -13.63 -13.09
C GLN A 66 -3.16 -13.26 -11.73
N CYS A 67 -4.44 -13.55 -11.51
CA CYS A 67 -5.09 -13.37 -10.22
C CYS A 67 -4.54 -14.34 -9.18
N ALA A 68 -4.29 -15.60 -9.55
CA ALA A 68 -3.72 -16.56 -8.63
C ALA A 68 -2.41 -16.07 -8.04
N ALA A 69 -1.49 -15.57 -8.87
CA ALA A 69 -0.21 -15.02 -8.44
C ALA A 69 -0.37 -13.74 -7.56
N LEU A 70 -1.30 -12.86 -7.92
CA LEU A 70 -1.62 -11.67 -7.11
C LEU A 70 -2.16 -12.07 -5.73
N HIS A 71 -3.10 -13.01 -5.68
CA HIS A 71 -3.68 -13.49 -4.43
C HIS A 71 -2.65 -14.24 -3.56
N ASP A 72 -1.73 -15.01 -4.17
CA ASP A 72 -0.63 -15.66 -3.45
C ASP A 72 0.29 -14.63 -2.79
N THR A 73 0.62 -13.57 -3.50
CA THR A 73 1.38 -12.44 -2.95
C THR A 73 0.64 -11.80 -1.78
N MET A 74 -0.65 -11.48 -1.93
CA MET A 74 -1.48 -10.92 -0.87
C MET A 74 -1.54 -11.83 0.35
N ARG A 75 -1.77 -13.14 0.17
CA ARG A 75 -1.76 -14.12 1.28
C ARG A 75 -0.42 -14.17 1.99
N SER A 76 0.69 -14.10 1.24
CA SER A 76 2.04 -14.11 1.80
C SER A 76 2.33 -12.86 2.63
N VAL A 77 2.03 -11.68 2.07
CA VAL A 77 2.17 -10.38 2.77
C VAL A 77 1.34 -10.38 4.06
N ARG A 78 0.06 -10.79 3.98
CA ARG A 78 -0.81 -10.85 5.16
C ARG A 78 -0.21 -11.69 6.27
N ARG A 79 0.19 -12.94 5.96
CA ARG A 79 0.77 -13.84 6.98
C ARG A 79 1.97 -13.24 7.66
N ARG A 80 2.88 -12.66 6.88
CA ARG A 80 4.14 -12.08 7.41
C ARG A 80 3.88 -10.80 8.21
N VAL A 81 3.09 -9.88 7.68
CA VAL A 81 2.84 -8.62 8.38
C VAL A 81 2.14 -8.85 9.70
N VAL A 82 1.10 -9.69 9.71
CA VAL A 82 0.35 -9.99 10.95
C VAL A 82 1.22 -10.73 11.99
N ALA A 83 2.15 -11.60 11.54
CA ALA A 83 2.99 -12.39 12.45
C ALA A 83 4.26 -11.67 12.91
N GLU A 84 4.84 -10.78 12.10
CA GLU A 84 6.25 -10.36 12.26
C GLU A 84 6.42 -8.83 12.33
N VAL A 85 5.42 -8.03 11.90
CA VAL A 85 5.61 -6.58 11.79
C VAL A 85 4.87 -5.83 12.90
N ASP A 86 5.63 -5.08 13.69
CA ASP A 86 5.07 -4.14 14.66
C ASP A 86 4.84 -2.79 14.00
N LEU A 87 3.58 -2.37 13.92
CA LEU A 87 3.16 -1.10 13.31
C LEU A 87 2.99 0.05 14.31
N GLY A 88 3.54 -0.07 15.52
CA GLY A 88 3.51 1.03 16.50
C GLY A 88 2.11 1.42 16.97
N GLY A 89 1.16 0.49 16.94
CA GLY A 89 -0.24 0.72 17.30
C GLY A 89 -1.15 1.07 16.12
N ALA A 90 -0.62 1.30 14.91
CA ALA A 90 -1.44 1.38 13.70
C ALA A 90 -1.99 -0.01 13.32
N GLY A 91 -3.20 -0.04 12.76
CA GLY A 91 -3.75 -1.28 12.22
C GLY A 91 -3.15 -1.63 10.85
N PHE A 92 -3.38 -2.86 10.41
CA PHE A 92 -3.05 -3.34 9.07
C PHE A 92 -4.31 -3.71 8.30
N ARG A 93 -4.42 -3.25 7.07
CA ARG A 93 -5.53 -3.56 6.16
C ARG A 93 -5.03 -3.90 4.77
N MET A 94 -5.83 -4.70 4.07
CA MET A 94 -5.62 -5.07 2.68
C MET A 94 -6.93 -4.90 1.93
N ILE A 95 -6.88 -4.24 0.79
CA ILE A 95 -8.06 -3.96 -0.04
C ILE A 95 -7.77 -4.42 -1.46
N THR A 96 -8.60 -5.33 -1.98
CA THR A 96 -8.62 -5.60 -3.41
C THR A 96 -9.80 -4.86 -4.02
N VAL A 97 -9.51 -3.96 -4.97
CA VAL A 97 -10.51 -3.23 -5.73
C VAL A 97 -10.88 -4.05 -6.96
N ALA A 98 -12.14 -4.48 -7.04
CA ALA A 98 -12.68 -5.17 -8.19
C ALA A 98 -12.77 -4.21 -9.38
N LEU A 99 -12.25 -4.61 -10.55
CA LEU A 99 -12.19 -3.79 -11.76
C LEU A 99 -13.41 -3.96 -12.67
N ASP A 100 -14.28 -4.92 -12.35
CA ASP A 100 -15.36 -5.39 -13.23
C ASP A 100 -16.76 -5.25 -12.64
N THR A 101 -16.91 -5.08 -11.32
CA THR A 101 -18.25 -5.09 -10.71
C THR A 101 -18.30 -4.40 -9.35
N ALA A 102 -19.52 -3.98 -8.97
CA ALA A 102 -19.91 -3.57 -7.62
C ALA A 102 -20.85 -4.58 -6.94
N GLU A 103 -21.17 -5.70 -7.59
CA GLU A 103 -22.15 -6.68 -7.09
C GLU A 103 -21.60 -7.42 -5.85
N PRO A 104 -22.23 -7.29 -4.66
CA PRO A 104 -21.70 -7.87 -3.43
C PRO A 104 -21.53 -9.39 -3.49
N ALA A 105 -22.41 -10.09 -4.21
CA ALA A 105 -22.30 -11.54 -4.36
C ALA A 105 -21.06 -11.95 -5.15
N ALA A 106 -20.70 -11.22 -6.21
CA ALA A 106 -19.47 -11.45 -6.98
C ALA A 106 -18.23 -11.11 -6.16
N LEU A 107 -18.24 -9.98 -5.43
CA LEU A 107 -17.18 -9.59 -4.51
C LEU A 107 -16.97 -10.63 -3.41
N ALA A 108 -18.07 -11.18 -2.83
CA ALA A 108 -17.99 -12.23 -1.81
C ALA A 108 -17.39 -13.52 -2.36
N ALA A 109 -17.77 -13.92 -3.59
CA ALA A 109 -17.19 -15.09 -4.25
C ALA A 109 -15.69 -14.91 -4.51
N ALA A 110 -15.26 -13.73 -5.00
CA ALA A 110 -13.86 -13.41 -5.22
C ALA A 110 -13.07 -13.35 -3.89
N ALA A 111 -13.67 -12.81 -2.83
CA ALA A 111 -13.09 -12.79 -1.49
C ALA A 111 -12.83 -14.21 -0.98
N ALA A 112 -13.82 -15.09 -1.08
CA ALA A 112 -13.69 -16.49 -0.69
C ALA A 112 -12.60 -17.22 -1.50
N ALA A 113 -12.56 -17.03 -2.82
CA ALA A 113 -11.58 -17.65 -3.70
C ALA A 113 -10.14 -17.16 -3.42
N SER A 114 -9.97 -15.87 -3.06
CA SER A 114 -8.68 -15.29 -2.75
C SER A 114 -8.20 -15.58 -1.32
N GLY A 115 -9.09 -15.95 -0.41
CA GLY A 115 -8.83 -16.12 1.02
C GLY A 115 -8.91 -14.82 1.82
N ALA A 116 -9.62 -13.82 1.31
CA ALA A 116 -9.95 -12.61 2.05
C ALA A 116 -11.00 -12.92 3.14
N ASP A 117 -10.78 -12.37 4.36
CA ASP A 117 -11.60 -12.66 5.53
C ASP A 117 -12.66 -11.61 5.84
N GLY A 118 -12.62 -10.47 5.13
CA GLY A 118 -13.51 -9.34 5.39
C GLY A 118 -13.11 -8.46 6.58
N GLU A 119 -12.14 -8.86 7.36
CA GLU A 119 -11.61 -8.07 8.49
C GLU A 119 -10.31 -7.36 8.11
N VAL A 120 -9.24 -8.11 7.94
CA VAL A 120 -7.94 -7.57 7.51
C VAL A 120 -7.93 -7.36 6.01
N TRP A 121 -8.45 -8.30 5.24
CA TRP A 121 -8.48 -8.24 3.78
C TRP A 121 -9.90 -8.22 3.25
N ARG A 122 -10.24 -7.16 2.51
CA ARG A 122 -11.56 -6.93 1.91
C ARG A 122 -11.47 -6.83 0.40
N TRP A 123 -12.54 -7.22 -0.25
CA TRP A 123 -12.86 -6.88 -1.63
C TRP A 123 -13.86 -5.75 -1.64
N VAL A 124 -13.60 -4.75 -2.49
CA VAL A 124 -14.48 -3.62 -2.70
C VAL A 124 -14.71 -3.40 -4.19
N GLY A 125 -15.83 -2.80 -4.56
CA GLY A 125 -16.16 -2.53 -5.95
C GLY A 125 -17.04 -1.30 -6.10
N ALA A 126 -17.09 -0.78 -7.32
CA ALA A 126 -17.91 0.36 -7.70
C ALA A 126 -18.37 0.20 -9.16
N ASP A 127 -19.20 1.13 -9.62
CA ASP A 127 -19.50 1.23 -11.05
C ASP A 127 -18.26 1.67 -11.86
N GLN A 128 -18.30 1.45 -13.18
CA GLN A 128 -17.16 1.69 -14.07
C GLN A 128 -16.72 3.17 -14.09
N GLN A 129 -17.63 4.12 -13.89
CA GLN A 129 -17.28 5.53 -13.85
C GLN A 129 -16.44 5.83 -12.60
N VAL A 130 -16.89 5.39 -11.43
CA VAL A 130 -16.16 5.55 -10.16
C VAL A 130 -14.82 4.82 -10.23
N LEU A 131 -14.77 3.61 -10.80
CA LEU A 131 -13.51 2.89 -11.00
C LEU A 131 -12.53 3.65 -11.91
N GLY A 132 -13.01 4.27 -12.99
CA GLY A 132 -12.20 5.12 -13.86
C GLY A 132 -11.57 6.29 -13.12
N ASP A 133 -12.35 6.93 -12.24
CA ASP A 133 -11.89 8.07 -11.43
C ASP A 133 -10.93 7.62 -10.32
N VAL A 134 -11.28 6.58 -9.58
CA VAL A 134 -10.52 6.12 -8.41
C VAL A 134 -9.26 5.35 -8.82
N VAL A 135 -9.42 4.34 -9.67
CA VAL A 135 -8.32 3.44 -10.05
C VAL A 135 -7.48 4.07 -11.17
N GLY A 136 -8.14 4.48 -12.27
CA GLY A 136 -7.46 5.05 -13.43
C GLY A 136 -6.79 6.38 -13.12
N SER A 137 -7.55 7.37 -12.70
CA SER A 137 -7.05 8.73 -12.46
C SER A 137 -6.39 8.86 -11.08
N GLY A 138 -6.99 8.30 -10.04
CA GLY A 138 -6.58 8.43 -8.65
C GLY A 138 -5.35 7.60 -8.32
N PHE A 139 -5.44 6.28 -8.43
CA PHE A 139 -4.30 5.38 -8.19
C PHE A 139 -3.35 5.27 -9.40
N ARG A 140 -3.73 5.79 -10.56
CA ARG A 140 -2.95 5.74 -11.81
C ARG A 140 -2.63 4.31 -12.25
N VAL A 141 -3.57 3.40 -12.03
CA VAL A 141 -3.46 2.01 -12.44
C VAL A 141 -4.22 1.82 -13.75
N PHE A 142 -3.56 1.25 -14.73
CA PHE A 142 -4.19 0.93 -16.00
C PHE A 142 -5.14 -0.26 -15.83
N PHE A 143 -6.34 -0.12 -16.36
CA PHE A 143 -7.26 -1.23 -16.60
C PHE A 143 -8.19 -0.89 -17.78
N ASP A 144 -8.66 -1.94 -18.45
CA ASP A 144 -9.67 -1.86 -19.49
C ASP A 144 -10.70 -2.97 -19.25
N ALA A 145 -11.90 -2.57 -18.86
CA ALA A 145 -13.04 -3.43 -18.58
C ALA A 145 -14.15 -3.26 -19.64
N SER A 146 -13.80 -2.84 -20.87
CA SER A 146 -14.73 -2.74 -22.00
C SER A 146 -15.33 -4.10 -22.38
N ASP A 147 -14.59 -5.17 -22.17
CA ASP A 147 -15.09 -6.56 -22.19
C ASP A 147 -15.04 -7.14 -20.77
N PRO A 148 -16.19 -7.27 -20.08
CA PRO A 148 -16.21 -7.85 -18.73
C PRO A 148 -15.70 -9.30 -18.64
N ALA A 149 -15.67 -10.04 -19.75
CA ALA A 149 -15.13 -11.40 -19.79
C ALA A 149 -13.60 -11.44 -19.93
N ALA A 150 -12.97 -10.29 -20.28
CA ALA A 150 -11.54 -10.20 -20.57
C ALA A 150 -10.94 -8.86 -20.11
N VAL A 151 -11.07 -8.55 -18.81
CA VAL A 151 -10.52 -7.31 -18.25
C VAL A 151 -9.00 -7.31 -18.33
N ALA A 152 -8.45 -6.35 -19.06
CA ALA A 152 -7.02 -6.11 -19.11
C ALA A 152 -6.61 -5.18 -17.96
N PHE A 153 -5.55 -5.49 -17.23
CA PHE A 153 -5.09 -4.67 -16.12
C PHE A 153 -3.60 -4.88 -15.82
N ASP A 154 -2.99 -3.86 -15.23
CA ASP A 154 -1.66 -3.97 -14.68
C ASP A 154 -1.73 -4.50 -13.24
N PRO A 155 -1.03 -5.59 -12.88
CA PRO A 155 -0.93 -6.04 -11.51
C PRO A 155 -0.07 -5.05 -10.71
N VAL A 156 -0.70 -4.28 -9.84
CA VAL A 156 -0.07 -3.24 -9.04
C VAL A 156 -0.46 -3.39 -7.58
N PHE A 157 0.52 -3.22 -6.69
CA PHE A 157 0.28 -3.04 -5.26
C PHE A 157 0.60 -1.59 -4.88
N VAL A 158 -0.24 -0.99 -4.04
CA VAL A 158 -0.03 0.36 -3.53
C VAL A 158 -0.07 0.33 -2.01
N ILE A 159 0.97 0.84 -1.36
CA ILE A 159 0.99 1.01 0.11
C ILE A 159 0.57 2.44 0.43
N VAL A 160 -0.42 2.57 1.30
CA VAL A 160 -0.93 3.84 1.83
C VAL A 160 -0.78 3.82 3.34
N ASP A 161 -0.22 4.88 3.93
CA ASP A 161 -0.08 5.00 5.38
C ASP A 161 -1.36 5.49 6.07
N GLY A 162 -1.35 5.51 7.40
CA GLY A 162 -2.50 5.93 8.21
C GLY A 162 -2.91 7.40 8.03
N ALA A 163 -2.06 8.24 7.45
CA ALA A 163 -2.38 9.62 7.06
C ALA A 163 -3.00 9.71 5.65
N GLY A 164 -3.18 8.59 4.94
CA GLY A 164 -3.69 8.54 3.59
C GLY A 164 -2.68 8.97 2.52
N VAL A 165 -1.39 8.80 2.80
CA VAL A 165 -0.31 9.12 1.86
C VAL A 165 0.19 7.84 1.20
N VAL A 166 0.29 7.83 -0.14
CA VAL A 166 0.92 6.75 -0.90
C VAL A 166 2.41 6.74 -0.59
N ARG A 167 2.90 5.59 -0.12
CA ARG A 167 4.29 5.37 0.29
C ARG A 167 5.06 4.48 -0.70
N GLY A 168 4.37 3.80 -1.59
CA GLY A 168 4.97 2.98 -2.63
C GLY A 168 3.97 2.44 -3.63
N GLU A 169 4.41 2.30 -4.88
CA GLU A 169 3.67 1.69 -5.97
C GLU A 169 4.55 0.62 -6.60
N TYR A 170 4.05 -0.61 -6.66
CA TYR A 170 4.82 -1.79 -7.07
C TYR A 170 4.19 -2.38 -8.33
N ARG A 171 4.83 -2.11 -9.48
CA ARG A 171 4.40 -2.52 -10.82
C ARG A 171 5.40 -3.50 -11.40
N TYR A 172 5.17 -4.80 -11.26
CA TYR A 172 6.16 -5.79 -11.63
C TYR A 172 5.60 -7.00 -12.35
N ALA A 173 6.42 -7.59 -13.21
CA ALA A 173 6.10 -8.82 -13.92
C ALA A 173 6.20 -10.09 -13.05
N SER A 174 6.91 -10.04 -11.91
CA SER A 174 7.12 -11.18 -11.01
C SER A 174 6.53 -10.89 -9.63
N LEU A 175 5.35 -11.44 -9.35
CA LEU A 175 4.61 -11.20 -8.11
C LEU A 175 5.22 -11.92 -6.89
N VAL A 176 6.05 -12.93 -7.07
CA VAL A 176 6.65 -13.71 -5.96
C VAL A 176 7.70 -12.89 -5.21
N ALA A 177 8.56 -12.15 -5.93
CA ALA A 177 9.57 -11.29 -5.31
C ALA A 177 8.94 -10.08 -4.59
N GLU A 178 7.72 -9.69 -4.95
CA GLU A 178 7.04 -8.54 -4.38
C GLU A 178 6.57 -8.75 -2.93
N ALA A 179 6.23 -9.97 -2.53
CA ALA A 179 5.84 -10.25 -1.15
C ALA A 179 6.95 -9.87 -0.15
N ASP A 180 8.21 -10.17 -0.47
CA ASP A 180 9.37 -9.83 0.36
C ASP A 180 9.58 -8.32 0.43
N ARG A 181 9.48 -7.64 -0.71
CA ARG A 181 9.64 -6.20 -0.82
C ARG A 181 8.50 -5.46 -0.11
N LEU A 182 7.25 -5.86 -0.33
CA LEU A 182 6.09 -5.29 0.34
C LEU A 182 6.20 -5.43 1.86
N THR A 183 6.52 -6.64 2.37
CA THR A 183 6.65 -6.88 3.80
C THR A 183 7.77 -6.03 4.40
N ARG A 184 8.94 -5.95 3.75
CA ARG A 184 10.06 -5.12 4.21
C ARG A 184 9.67 -3.63 4.25
N HIS A 185 8.98 -3.11 3.22
CA HIS A 185 8.57 -1.72 3.20
C HIS A 185 7.48 -1.42 4.24
N ILE A 186 6.57 -2.35 4.50
CA ILE A 186 5.60 -2.22 5.60
C ILE A 186 6.32 -2.21 6.96
N SER A 187 7.38 -3.00 7.12
CA SER A 187 8.22 -2.97 8.32
C SER A 187 8.91 -1.62 8.52
N LEU A 188 9.45 -1.02 7.44
CA LEU A 188 10.02 0.33 7.50
C LEU A 188 8.99 1.39 7.94
N LEU A 189 7.74 1.28 7.48
CA LEU A 189 6.66 2.13 7.98
C LEU A 189 6.35 1.88 9.46
N GLY A 190 6.41 0.64 9.91
CA GLY A 190 6.28 0.30 11.33
C GLY A 190 7.38 0.96 12.16
N ASP A 191 8.64 0.92 11.69
CA ASP A 191 9.75 1.61 12.34
C ASP A 191 9.51 3.12 12.43
N GLU A 192 9.09 3.75 11.33
CA GLU A 192 8.75 5.17 11.29
C GLU A 192 7.63 5.52 12.28
N LEU A 193 6.55 4.73 12.32
CA LEU A 193 5.42 4.95 13.21
C LEU A 193 5.81 4.84 14.68
N ARG A 194 6.63 3.84 15.06
CA ARG A 194 7.12 3.69 16.44
C ARG A 194 7.98 4.85 16.89
N HIS A 195 8.68 5.50 15.97
CA HIS A 195 9.60 6.61 16.25
C HIS A 195 9.03 7.97 15.82
N SER A 196 7.71 8.05 15.54
CA SER A 196 7.04 9.28 15.11
C SER A 196 6.98 10.37 16.18
N THR A 197 7.33 10.06 17.43
CA THR A 197 7.34 10.99 18.56
C THR A 197 8.68 10.97 19.30
N GLY A 198 8.99 12.06 20.05
CA GLY A 198 10.20 12.15 20.84
C GLY A 198 11.44 12.56 20.03
N ALA A 199 12.63 12.37 20.59
CA ALA A 199 13.88 12.81 19.97
C ALA A 199 14.22 12.08 18.66
N ALA A 200 13.75 10.84 18.51
CA ALA A 200 13.98 10.05 17.30
C ALA A 200 13.19 10.58 16.09
N SER A 201 12.04 11.23 16.30
CA SER A 201 11.23 11.78 15.20
C SER A 201 12.00 12.74 14.33
N PHE A 202 12.93 13.53 14.92
CA PHE A 202 13.77 14.45 14.15
C PHE A 202 14.67 13.72 13.14
N LEU A 203 15.19 12.54 13.50
CA LEU A 203 16.03 11.73 12.60
C LEU A 203 15.22 11.19 11.41
N TYR A 204 13.98 10.77 11.66
CA TYR A 204 13.07 10.28 10.61
C TYR A 204 12.63 11.41 9.66
N GLU A 205 12.31 12.60 10.18
CA GLU A 205 11.99 13.76 9.34
C GLU A 205 13.22 14.23 8.54
N ALA A 206 14.41 14.21 9.13
CA ALA A 206 15.64 14.50 8.38
C ALA A 206 15.88 13.46 7.28
N ALA A 207 15.62 12.18 7.54
CA ALA A 207 15.74 11.13 6.53
C ALA A 207 14.78 11.34 5.34
N HIS A 208 13.56 11.82 5.57
CA HIS A 208 12.64 12.18 4.48
C HIS A 208 13.16 13.30 3.58
N VAL A 209 13.99 14.20 4.11
CA VAL A 209 14.58 15.31 3.33
C VAL A 209 15.79 14.84 2.51
N PHE A 210 16.60 13.92 3.07
CA PHE A 210 17.90 13.57 2.51
C PHE A 210 18.01 12.17 1.94
N MET A 211 17.19 11.21 2.39
CA MET A 211 17.38 9.79 2.11
C MET A 211 16.08 9.02 2.02
N CYS A 212 15.23 9.32 1.02
CA CYS A 212 14.10 8.45 0.74
C CYS A 212 14.62 7.12 0.18
N TYR A 213 14.18 6.00 0.76
CA TYR A 213 14.44 4.66 0.24
C TYR A 213 13.75 4.49 -1.13
N PRO A 214 14.45 4.09 -2.21
CA PRO A 214 13.88 3.96 -3.56
C PRO A 214 12.94 2.76 -3.74
#